data_39627604ce491195c1243939faa501e5
#
_entry.id   39627604ce491195c1243939faa501e5
#
_cell.length_a   1.000
_cell.length_b   1.000
_cell.length_c   1.000
_cell.angle_alpha   90.00
_cell.angle_beta   90.00
_cell.angle_gamma   90.00
#
_symmetry.space_group_name_H-M   'P 1'
#
loop_
_entity.id
_entity.type
_entity.pdbx_description
1 polymer ?
#
loop_
_entity_poly.entity_id
_entity_poly.type
_entity_poly.pdbx_seq_one_letter_code
_entity_poly.pdbx_strand_id
1 'polypeptide(L)'
;GGVPLLGDTIYEVEDDMKTKRDTYADCVKYIVDECELAAKDLPVVFSGMNNGRATAGACKGLISRIRLYEASKLFNGSDFGTSTNCPKELIGHPNYDKERWKAAVDAALDVIKLNRYAIYTRHVEADGYNPGRSEPGWGFYAIFHNNDFGKVSDGAYVTYSNGSYCEMIFECRPGEGNQREALFGPPTCGGNGNGGYIYHDLVEQFPMKDGKKIGESDKYPYDPMKPAEGRDPRFANTVVWNGSVIMSGGDKDHVVYTHKGVGSTTDAFGSGTP
;
A
#
# COMPACT_ATOMS: atom_id res chain seq x y z
N GLY A 1 -4.43 -17.76 -8.46
CA GLY A 1 -4.32 -19.07 -9.09
C GLY A 1 -3.79 -18.98 -10.52
N GLY A 2 -3.63 -20.13 -11.17
CA GLY A 2 -3.21 -20.21 -12.55
C GLY A 2 -4.20 -19.55 -13.53
N VAL A 3 -3.69 -19.00 -14.59
CA VAL A 3 -4.44 -18.39 -15.72
C VAL A 3 -3.83 -18.85 -17.04
N PRO A 4 -4.52 -18.76 -18.18
CA PRO A 4 -3.89 -19.02 -19.47
C PRO A 4 -2.71 -18.05 -19.71
N LEU A 5 -1.55 -18.58 -20.06
CA LEU A 5 -0.39 -17.80 -20.47
C LEU A 5 -0.40 -17.70 -22.00
N LEU A 6 -0.72 -16.53 -22.50
CA LEU A 6 -0.84 -16.29 -23.96
C LEU A 6 0.49 -15.92 -24.59
N GLY A 7 1.48 -15.47 -23.80
CA GLY A 7 2.75 -14.98 -24.30
C GLY A 7 2.58 -13.80 -25.27
N ASP A 8 3.39 -13.78 -26.32
CA ASP A 8 3.37 -12.73 -27.35
C ASP A 8 2.44 -13.06 -28.54
N THR A 9 1.56 -14.06 -28.38
CA THR A 9 0.62 -14.46 -29.44
C THR A 9 -0.41 -13.35 -29.66
N ILE A 10 -0.48 -12.88 -30.91
CA ILE A 10 -1.53 -11.95 -31.35
C ILE A 10 -2.68 -12.79 -31.89
N TYR A 11 -3.87 -12.61 -31.32
CA TYR A 11 -5.08 -13.29 -31.72
C TYR A 11 -5.92 -12.39 -32.62
N GLU A 12 -6.47 -12.97 -33.68
CA GLU A 12 -7.47 -12.32 -34.52
C GLU A 12 -8.88 -12.58 -33.99
N VAL A 13 -9.88 -11.86 -34.51
CA VAL A 13 -11.26 -11.95 -34.01
C VAL A 13 -11.86 -13.35 -34.23
N GLU A 14 -11.43 -14.05 -35.26
CA GLU A 14 -11.91 -15.38 -35.66
C GLU A 14 -11.18 -16.52 -34.95
N ASP A 15 -10.11 -16.21 -34.19
CA ASP A 15 -9.32 -17.23 -33.50
C ASP A 15 -10.09 -17.89 -32.35
N ASP A 16 -9.90 -19.20 -32.21
CA ASP A 16 -10.48 -19.92 -31.07
C ASP A 16 -9.67 -19.64 -29.79
N MET A 17 -10.23 -18.79 -28.94
CA MET A 17 -9.64 -18.39 -27.65
C MET A 17 -9.78 -19.44 -26.54
N LYS A 18 -10.12 -20.69 -26.86
CA LYS A 18 -10.25 -21.79 -25.90
C LYS A 18 -8.90 -22.28 -25.40
N THR A 19 -8.27 -21.49 -24.55
CA THR A 19 -7.02 -21.84 -23.88
C THR A 19 -7.28 -22.50 -22.52
N LYS A 20 -6.44 -23.45 -22.15
CA LYS A 20 -6.47 -24.04 -20.80
C LYS A 20 -5.75 -23.11 -19.83
N ARG A 21 -6.12 -23.19 -18.55
CA ARG A 21 -5.38 -22.56 -17.47
C ARG A 21 -4.04 -23.27 -17.28
N ASP A 22 -2.96 -22.51 -17.22
CA ASP A 22 -1.66 -22.98 -16.79
C ASP A 22 -1.62 -23.14 -15.27
N THR A 23 -0.63 -23.85 -14.75
CA THR A 23 -0.49 -24.01 -13.32
C THR A 23 -0.12 -22.72 -12.62
N TYR A 24 -0.39 -22.62 -11.32
CA TYR A 24 0.09 -21.49 -10.52
C TYR A 24 1.61 -21.35 -10.59
N ALA A 25 2.34 -22.48 -10.56
CA ALA A 25 3.79 -22.51 -10.64
C ALA A 25 4.30 -21.94 -11.99
N ASP A 26 3.67 -22.31 -13.10
CA ASP A 26 4.03 -21.78 -14.44
C ASP A 26 3.77 -20.28 -14.52
N CYS A 27 2.65 -19.81 -13.97
CA CYS A 27 2.36 -18.38 -13.92
C CYS A 27 3.38 -17.59 -13.08
N VAL A 28 3.78 -18.11 -11.92
CA VAL A 28 4.83 -17.50 -11.09
C VAL A 28 6.15 -17.46 -11.84
N LYS A 29 6.53 -18.60 -12.46
CA LYS A 29 7.76 -18.69 -13.24
C LYS A 29 7.76 -17.68 -14.38
N TYR A 30 6.68 -17.60 -15.14
CA TYR A 30 6.55 -16.66 -16.26
C TYR A 30 6.74 -15.21 -15.81
N ILE A 31 6.06 -14.78 -14.74
CA ILE A 31 6.20 -13.41 -14.21
C ILE A 31 7.64 -13.12 -13.79
N VAL A 32 8.29 -14.08 -13.13
CA VAL A 32 9.68 -13.89 -12.68
C VAL A 32 10.63 -13.81 -13.86
N ASP A 33 10.54 -14.72 -14.83
CA ASP A 33 11.40 -14.76 -16.00
C ASP A 33 11.27 -13.47 -16.84
N GLU A 34 10.05 -12.99 -17.08
CA GLU A 34 9.79 -11.74 -17.79
C GLU A 34 10.34 -10.51 -17.07
N CYS A 35 10.16 -10.46 -15.74
CA CYS A 35 10.72 -9.39 -14.92
C CYS A 35 12.26 -9.41 -14.91
N GLU A 36 12.88 -10.59 -14.84
CA GLU A 36 14.33 -10.73 -14.90
C GLU A 36 14.88 -10.33 -16.28
N LEU A 37 14.18 -10.68 -17.35
CA LEU A 37 14.53 -10.28 -18.70
C LEU A 37 14.44 -8.76 -18.85
N ALA A 38 13.30 -8.18 -18.48
CA ALA A 38 13.07 -6.74 -18.59
C ALA A 38 14.06 -5.93 -17.74
N ALA A 39 14.43 -6.43 -16.55
CA ALA A 39 15.36 -5.74 -15.66
C ALA A 39 16.78 -5.57 -16.23
N LYS A 40 17.16 -6.35 -17.25
CA LYS A 40 18.47 -6.22 -17.93
C LYS A 40 18.53 -4.98 -18.84
N ASP A 41 17.41 -4.62 -19.43
CA ASP A 41 17.34 -3.54 -20.42
C ASP A 41 16.77 -2.24 -19.82
N LEU A 42 16.02 -2.35 -18.70
CA LEU A 42 15.43 -1.20 -18.04
C LEU A 42 16.45 -0.43 -17.19
N PRO A 43 16.43 0.91 -17.22
CA PRO A 43 17.24 1.69 -16.31
C PRO A 43 16.77 1.50 -14.85
N VAL A 44 17.68 1.71 -13.90
CA VAL A 44 17.34 1.67 -12.47
C VAL A 44 16.42 2.84 -12.09
N VAL A 45 16.55 3.97 -12.77
CA VAL A 45 15.79 5.20 -12.53
C VAL A 45 15.45 5.88 -13.84
N PHE A 46 14.24 6.39 -13.98
CA PHE A 46 13.88 7.35 -15.01
C PHE A 46 13.87 8.78 -14.46
N SER A 47 14.08 9.76 -15.32
CA SER A 47 14.03 11.18 -14.98
C SER A 47 13.07 11.95 -15.89
N GLY A 48 12.66 13.15 -15.47
CA GLY A 48 11.81 14.04 -16.24
C GLY A 48 10.45 13.40 -16.57
N MET A 49 10.01 13.54 -17.82
CA MET A 49 8.70 13.05 -18.29
C MET A 49 8.56 11.51 -18.27
N ASN A 50 9.65 10.78 -18.17
CA ASN A 50 9.63 9.32 -18.06
C ASN A 50 9.52 8.83 -16.62
N ASN A 51 9.47 9.71 -15.64
CA ASN A 51 9.26 9.34 -14.25
C ASN A 51 7.90 8.64 -14.06
N GLY A 52 7.87 7.55 -13.30
CA GLY A 52 6.68 6.70 -13.14
C GLY A 52 6.61 5.51 -14.10
N ARG A 53 7.50 5.41 -15.12
CA ARG A 53 7.62 4.21 -15.94
C ARG A 53 8.30 3.07 -15.16
N ALA A 54 8.06 1.84 -15.60
CA ALA A 54 8.68 0.65 -15.01
C ALA A 54 10.22 0.72 -15.10
N THR A 55 10.88 0.38 -14.01
CA THR A 55 12.33 0.38 -13.86
C THR A 55 12.84 -1.02 -13.51
N ALA A 56 14.15 -1.24 -13.60
CA ALA A 56 14.75 -2.48 -13.08
C ALA A 56 14.40 -2.71 -11.59
N GLY A 57 14.31 -1.63 -10.81
CA GLY A 57 13.86 -1.70 -9.41
C GLY A 57 12.40 -2.14 -9.28
N ALA A 58 11.52 -1.67 -10.16
CA ALA A 58 10.13 -2.10 -10.19
C ALA A 58 10.01 -3.61 -10.50
N CYS A 59 10.79 -4.11 -11.47
CA CYS A 59 10.86 -5.55 -11.78
C CYS A 59 11.29 -6.36 -10.56
N LYS A 60 12.39 -5.97 -9.90
CA LYS A 60 12.88 -6.66 -8.70
C LYS A 60 11.88 -6.58 -7.53
N GLY A 61 11.23 -5.44 -7.34
CA GLY A 61 10.16 -5.27 -6.35
C GLY A 61 8.97 -6.19 -6.61
N LEU A 62 8.58 -6.37 -7.87
CA LEU A 62 7.52 -7.30 -8.26
C LEU A 62 7.94 -8.75 -8.03
N ILE A 63 9.15 -9.14 -8.40
CA ILE A 63 9.68 -10.49 -8.12
C ILE A 63 9.64 -10.78 -6.62
N SER A 64 10.12 -9.85 -5.79
CA SER A 64 10.09 -9.99 -4.32
C SER A 64 8.66 -10.22 -3.80
N ARG A 65 7.69 -9.44 -4.28
CA ARG A 65 6.27 -9.61 -3.91
C ARG A 65 5.72 -10.97 -4.33
N ILE A 66 5.96 -11.38 -5.57
CA ILE A 66 5.48 -12.67 -6.10
C ILE A 66 6.07 -13.84 -5.32
N ARG A 67 7.39 -13.82 -5.05
CA ARG A 67 8.05 -14.87 -4.25
C ARG A 67 7.54 -14.92 -2.81
N LEU A 68 7.23 -13.77 -2.20
CA LEU A 68 6.61 -13.73 -0.87
C LEU A 68 5.22 -14.38 -0.86
N TYR A 69 4.39 -14.05 -1.85
CA TYR A 69 3.07 -14.68 -1.99
C TYR A 69 3.19 -16.18 -2.24
N GLU A 70 4.09 -16.59 -3.14
CA GLU A 70 4.36 -17.99 -3.46
C GLU A 70 4.75 -18.80 -2.23
N ALA A 71 5.58 -18.22 -1.35
CA ALA A 71 6.03 -18.85 -0.11
C ALA A 71 4.96 -18.87 0.99
N SER A 72 3.93 -18.02 0.89
CA SER A 72 2.91 -17.86 1.92
C SER A 72 2.11 -19.14 2.16
N LYS A 73 1.56 -19.25 3.37
CA LYS A 73 0.71 -20.39 3.77
C LYS A 73 -0.47 -20.62 2.82
N LEU A 74 -0.94 -19.59 2.13
CA LEU A 74 -2.07 -19.68 1.20
C LEU A 74 -1.71 -20.46 -0.07
N PHE A 75 -0.49 -20.33 -0.58
CA PHE A 75 -0.08 -20.88 -1.87
C PHE A 75 0.98 -21.98 -1.80
N ASN A 76 1.61 -22.19 -0.65
CA ASN A 76 2.69 -23.14 -0.44
C ASN A 76 2.20 -24.39 0.30
N GLY A 77 1.59 -25.31 -0.43
CA GLY A 77 1.08 -26.58 0.14
C GLY A 77 -0.20 -26.40 0.94
N SER A 78 -1.01 -25.42 0.63
CA SER A 78 -2.28 -25.17 1.30
C SER A 78 -3.36 -26.17 0.88
N ASP A 79 -4.27 -26.43 1.80
CA ASP A 79 -5.52 -27.14 1.52
C ASP A 79 -6.66 -26.20 1.10
N PHE A 80 -6.36 -24.92 0.88
CA PHE A 80 -7.33 -23.94 0.40
C PHE A 80 -7.95 -24.40 -0.93
N GLY A 81 -9.27 -24.38 -1.01
CA GLY A 81 -10.01 -24.80 -2.20
C GLY A 81 -10.13 -26.31 -2.43
N THR A 82 -9.68 -27.15 -1.49
CA THR A 82 -9.83 -28.63 -1.61
C THR A 82 -11.28 -29.11 -1.58
N SER A 83 -12.21 -28.29 -1.08
CA SER A 83 -13.66 -28.56 -1.15
C SER A 83 -14.25 -28.37 -2.55
N THR A 84 -13.48 -27.84 -3.48
CA THR A 84 -13.84 -27.68 -4.89
C THR A 84 -13.14 -28.77 -5.71
N ASN A 85 -13.77 -29.20 -6.81
CA ASN A 85 -13.14 -30.12 -7.77
C ASN A 85 -12.03 -29.47 -8.60
N CYS A 86 -11.44 -28.36 -8.12
CA CYS A 86 -10.37 -27.66 -8.80
C CYS A 86 -9.03 -28.34 -8.50
N PRO A 87 -8.22 -28.66 -9.53
CA PRO A 87 -6.87 -29.19 -9.34
C PRO A 87 -6.02 -28.24 -8.48
N LYS A 88 -5.31 -28.77 -7.48
CA LYS A 88 -4.51 -27.97 -6.53
C LYS A 88 -3.45 -27.12 -7.23
N GLU A 89 -2.85 -27.65 -8.29
CA GLU A 89 -1.82 -26.95 -9.09
C GLU A 89 -2.34 -25.69 -9.79
N LEU A 90 -3.65 -25.57 -9.98
CA LEU A 90 -4.27 -24.35 -10.53
C LEU A 90 -4.51 -23.28 -9.46
N ILE A 91 -4.46 -23.64 -8.18
CA ILE A 91 -4.75 -22.74 -7.05
C ILE A 91 -3.44 -22.26 -6.41
N GLY A 92 -2.50 -23.17 -6.22
CA GLY A 92 -1.20 -22.93 -5.59
C GLY A 92 -0.27 -24.11 -5.84
N HIS A 93 0.79 -24.21 -5.05
CA HIS A 93 1.66 -25.39 -5.06
C HIS A 93 1.00 -26.52 -4.26
N PRO A 94 0.92 -27.75 -4.82
CA PRO A 94 0.30 -28.88 -4.13
C PRO A 94 1.00 -29.27 -2.82
N ASN A 95 2.33 -29.07 -2.74
CA ASN A 95 3.16 -29.45 -1.60
C ASN A 95 3.90 -28.26 -1.01
N TYR A 96 4.03 -28.29 0.32
CA TYR A 96 4.88 -27.31 1.02
C TYR A 96 6.36 -27.51 0.68
N ASP A 97 7.05 -26.40 0.45
CA ASP A 97 8.49 -26.34 0.26
C ASP A 97 9.06 -25.10 0.94
N LYS A 98 9.97 -25.31 1.88
CA LYS A 98 10.64 -24.24 2.62
C LYS A 98 11.56 -23.39 1.74
N GLU A 99 12.07 -23.93 0.63
CA GLU A 99 12.98 -23.20 -0.27
C GLU A 99 12.28 -22.02 -0.96
N ARG A 100 10.96 -22.02 -1.02
CA ARG A 100 10.19 -20.84 -1.49
C ARG A 100 10.36 -19.63 -0.56
N TRP A 101 10.47 -19.86 0.76
CA TRP A 101 10.79 -18.79 1.70
C TRP A 101 12.20 -18.25 1.48
N LYS A 102 13.16 -19.13 1.19
CA LYS A 102 14.51 -18.69 0.85
C LYS A 102 14.51 -17.84 -0.43
N ALA A 103 13.80 -18.28 -1.48
CA ALA A 103 13.66 -17.51 -2.71
C ALA A 103 13.00 -16.14 -2.49
N ALA A 104 12.03 -16.04 -1.57
CA ALA A 104 11.42 -14.78 -1.19
C ALA A 104 12.42 -13.83 -0.48
N VAL A 105 13.24 -14.37 0.43
CA VAL A 105 14.30 -13.60 1.10
C VAL A 105 15.35 -13.13 0.10
N ASP A 106 15.83 -14.03 -0.77
CA ASP A 106 16.84 -13.70 -1.77
C ASP A 106 16.33 -12.57 -2.71
N ALA A 107 15.07 -12.65 -3.17
CA ALA A 107 14.47 -11.63 -3.99
C ALA A 107 14.32 -10.28 -3.28
N ALA A 108 13.99 -10.27 -1.99
CA ALA A 108 13.93 -9.05 -1.19
C ALA A 108 15.33 -8.43 -1.00
N LEU A 109 16.34 -9.26 -0.74
CA LEU A 109 17.73 -8.82 -0.64
C LEU A 109 18.24 -8.23 -1.95
N ASP A 110 17.79 -8.72 -3.10
CA ASP A 110 18.18 -8.18 -4.40
C ASP A 110 17.65 -6.75 -4.62
N VAL A 111 16.46 -6.41 -4.08
CA VAL A 111 15.99 -5.02 -4.05
C VAL A 111 16.89 -4.16 -3.16
N ILE A 112 17.23 -4.66 -1.97
CA ILE A 112 18.09 -3.93 -1.01
C ILE A 112 19.49 -3.70 -1.59
N LYS A 113 20.08 -4.70 -2.26
CA LYS A 113 21.40 -4.62 -2.90
C LYS A 113 21.47 -3.57 -4.02
N LEU A 114 20.35 -3.15 -4.59
CA LEU A 114 20.35 -2.02 -5.53
C LEU A 114 20.86 -0.74 -4.88
N ASN A 115 20.80 -0.65 -3.54
CA ASN A 115 21.21 0.52 -2.76
C ASN A 115 20.59 1.83 -3.27
N ARG A 116 19.33 1.76 -3.68
CA ARG A 116 18.58 2.88 -4.28
C ARG A 116 17.36 3.26 -3.47
N TYR A 117 16.94 2.40 -2.56
CA TYR A 117 15.74 2.56 -1.75
C TYR A 117 16.10 2.50 -0.28
N ALA A 118 15.46 3.34 0.51
CA ALA A 118 15.61 3.36 1.96
C ALA A 118 14.29 3.79 2.60
N ILE A 119 14.03 3.30 3.80
CA ILE A 119 12.86 3.74 4.57
C ILE A 119 13.00 5.22 4.88
N TYR A 120 11.94 5.98 4.69
CA TYR A 120 11.89 7.39 5.01
C TYR A 120 11.86 7.59 6.53
N THR A 121 12.96 8.07 7.08
CA THR A 121 13.14 8.25 8.53
C THR A 121 13.34 9.71 8.92
N ARG A 122 13.07 10.66 8.01
CA ARG A 122 13.42 12.05 8.24
C ARG A 122 12.56 12.75 9.25
N HIS A 123 13.24 13.56 9.98
CA HIS A 123 12.72 14.58 10.86
C HIS A 123 12.48 15.86 10.06
N VAL A 124 11.34 16.50 10.18
CA VAL A 124 11.02 17.79 9.58
C VAL A 124 10.81 18.78 10.72
N GLU A 125 11.58 19.87 10.72
CA GLU A 125 11.36 20.95 11.67
C GLU A 125 10.03 21.68 11.39
N ALA A 126 9.46 22.28 12.43
CA ALA A 126 8.25 23.05 12.32
C ALA A 126 8.42 24.23 11.36
N ASP A 127 7.63 24.30 10.32
CA ASP A 127 7.40 25.51 9.56
C ASP A 127 6.01 26.07 9.87
N GLY A 128 5.65 27.21 9.29
CA GLY A 128 4.35 27.84 9.55
C GLY A 128 3.12 26.97 9.21
N TYR A 129 3.30 25.82 8.56
CA TYR A 129 2.26 24.89 8.13
C TYR A 129 2.38 23.51 8.78
N ASN A 130 3.57 23.11 9.16
CA ASN A 130 3.83 21.84 9.82
C ASN A 130 4.24 22.06 11.28
N PRO A 131 3.57 21.42 12.24
CA PRO A 131 3.87 21.60 13.67
C PRO A 131 5.17 20.90 14.09
N GLY A 132 6.17 20.75 13.27
CA GLY A 132 7.43 20.05 13.53
C GLY A 132 7.19 18.68 14.17
N ARG A 133 7.52 17.59 13.51
CA ARG A 133 7.20 16.28 14.04
C ARG A 133 8.43 15.39 14.07
N SER A 134 8.94 15.20 15.29
CA SER A 134 9.90 14.14 15.63
C SER A 134 9.22 12.87 16.16
N GLU A 135 7.89 12.83 16.11
CA GLU A 135 7.11 11.74 16.70
C GLU A 135 7.24 10.44 15.92
N PRO A 136 7.18 9.29 16.61
CA PRO A 136 7.03 8.01 15.93
C PRO A 136 5.85 8.05 14.94
N GLY A 137 6.07 7.58 13.70
CA GLY A 137 5.05 7.57 12.66
C GLY A 137 5.08 8.77 11.71
N TRP A 138 5.88 9.80 11.98
CA TRP A 138 5.99 10.94 11.08
C TRP A 138 6.48 10.58 9.67
N GLY A 139 7.49 9.72 9.56
CA GLY A 139 7.95 9.23 8.25
C GLY A 139 6.85 8.57 7.45
N PHE A 140 6.02 7.76 8.11
CA PHE A 140 4.87 7.13 7.49
C PHE A 140 3.81 8.17 7.04
N TYR A 141 3.49 9.14 7.90
CA TYR A 141 2.59 10.24 7.54
C TYR A 141 3.12 11.01 6.33
N ALA A 142 4.38 11.40 6.36
CA ALA A 142 4.99 12.24 5.34
C ALA A 142 4.94 11.61 3.94
N ILE A 143 5.15 10.30 3.82
CA ILE A 143 5.09 9.60 2.54
C ILE A 143 3.73 9.71 1.87
N PHE A 144 2.65 9.73 2.65
CA PHE A 144 1.29 9.70 2.11
C PHE A 144 0.60 11.07 2.05
N HIS A 145 1.08 12.05 2.84
CA HIS A 145 0.35 13.31 3.03
C HIS A 145 1.12 14.55 2.61
N ASN A 146 2.42 14.46 2.41
CA ASN A 146 3.21 15.64 2.11
C ASN A 146 3.51 15.75 0.60
N ASN A 147 2.88 16.73 -0.05
CA ASN A 147 3.18 17.07 -1.44
C ASN A 147 4.47 17.89 -1.59
N ASP A 148 5.04 18.38 -0.49
CA ASP A 148 6.23 19.22 -0.48
C ASP A 148 7.54 18.43 -0.32
N PHE A 149 7.58 17.22 -0.77
CA PHE A 149 8.83 16.47 -0.84
C PHE A 149 9.93 17.18 -1.68
N GLY A 150 9.63 18.33 -2.23
CA GLY A 150 10.55 19.22 -2.96
C GLY A 150 11.29 20.26 -2.13
N LYS A 151 10.94 20.53 -0.86
CA LYS A 151 11.43 21.72 -0.18
C LYS A 151 11.91 21.49 1.26
N VAL A 152 12.93 20.68 1.50
CA VAL A 152 13.61 20.69 2.79
C VAL A 152 14.78 21.65 2.70
N SER A 153 14.80 22.62 3.59
CA SER A 153 15.78 23.71 3.64
C SER A 153 17.22 23.29 3.94
N ASP A 154 17.45 22.04 4.31
CA ASP A 154 18.77 21.52 4.69
C ASP A 154 19.48 20.72 3.57
N GLY A 155 18.93 20.72 2.36
CA GLY A 155 19.53 20.07 1.19
C GLY A 155 19.61 18.55 1.27
N ALA A 156 19.00 17.97 2.26
CA ALA A 156 19.11 16.54 2.54
C ALA A 156 17.87 15.76 2.11
N TYR A 157 17.36 16.03 0.89
CA TYR A 157 16.47 15.10 0.23
C TYR A 157 17.20 13.81 -0.06
N VAL A 158 16.60 12.73 0.38
CA VAL A 158 16.86 11.44 -0.20
C VAL A 158 15.90 11.27 -1.40
N THR A 159 15.74 12.32 -2.18
CA THR A 159 15.22 12.22 -3.53
C THR A 159 16.40 12.01 -4.44
N TYR A 160 16.28 11.04 -5.31
CA TYR A 160 17.17 10.93 -6.45
C TYR A 160 17.01 12.19 -7.33
N SER A 161 18.00 12.50 -8.13
CA SER A 161 17.99 13.61 -9.09
C SER A 161 16.76 13.67 -10.02
N ASN A 162 15.95 12.62 -10.03
CA ASN A 162 14.69 12.51 -10.79
C ASN A 162 13.42 12.84 -9.98
N GLY A 163 13.54 13.29 -8.73
CA GLY A 163 12.39 13.60 -7.88
C GLY A 163 11.66 12.42 -7.27
N SER A 164 12.15 11.17 -7.44
CA SER A 164 11.55 9.99 -6.79
C SER A 164 11.96 9.90 -5.32
N TYR A 165 11.05 9.43 -4.49
CA TYR A 165 11.33 9.18 -3.08
C TYR A 165 12.17 7.93 -2.91
N CYS A 166 13.07 7.93 -1.94
CA CYS A 166 13.93 6.78 -1.68
C CYS A 166 13.18 5.52 -1.25
N GLU A 167 11.97 5.64 -0.75
CA GLU A 167 11.12 4.51 -0.35
C GLU A 167 10.24 4.00 -1.49
N MET A 168 9.91 4.84 -2.47
CA MET A 168 9.05 4.45 -3.59
C MET A 168 9.82 3.69 -4.66
N ILE A 169 9.45 2.43 -4.87
CA ILE A 169 10.02 1.55 -5.89
C ILE A 169 9.30 1.74 -7.22
N PHE A 170 7.97 1.83 -7.19
CA PHE A 170 7.12 2.04 -8.34
C PHE A 170 5.86 2.79 -7.93
N GLU A 171 5.49 3.81 -8.68
CA GLU A 171 4.32 4.64 -8.40
C GLU A 171 3.46 4.83 -9.64
N CYS A 172 2.14 4.82 -9.45
CA CYS A 172 1.20 5.27 -10.45
C CYS A 172 0.95 6.76 -10.21
N ARG A 173 1.32 7.61 -11.18
CA ARG A 173 1.02 9.03 -11.16
C ARG A 173 -0.27 9.27 -11.94
N PRO A 174 -1.43 9.41 -11.28
CA PRO A 174 -2.63 9.89 -11.96
C PRO A 174 -2.39 11.31 -12.44
N GLY A 175 -3.10 11.72 -13.47
CA GLY A 175 -3.12 13.12 -13.90
C GLY A 175 -3.57 14.08 -12.79
N GLU A 176 -3.42 15.36 -13.01
CA GLU A 176 -3.87 16.39 -12.07
C GLU A 176 -5.35 16.21 -11.70
N GLY A 177 -5.67 16.36 -10.42
CA GLY A 177 -7.03 16.28 -9.90
C GLY A 177 -7.11 15.66 -8.51
N ASN A 178 -8.20 15.92 -7.82
CA ASN A 178 -8.49 15.48 -6.46
C ASN A 178 -9.56 14.37 -6.40
N GLN A 179 -9.72 13.60 -7.47
CA GLN A 179 -10.79 12.59 -7.56
C GLN A 179 -10.69 11.51 -6.47
N ARG A 180 -9.49 11.16 -6.06
CA ARG A 180 -9.29 10.17 -4.98
C ARG A 180 -9.64 10.75 -3.63
N GLU A 181 -9.19 11.96 -3.33
CA GLU A 181 -9.55 12.68 -2.11
C GLU A 181 -11.05 12.92 -2.04
N ALA A 182 -11.67 13.28 -3.15
CA ALA A 182 -13.13 13.43 -3.25
C ALA A 182 -13.87 12.11 -3.01
N LEU A 183 -13.29 10.96 -3.41
CA LEU A 183 -13.90 9.65 -3.21
C LEU A 183 -13.74 9.15 -1.77
N PHE A 184 -12.57 9.35 -1.15
CA PHE A 184 -12.18 8.75 0.13
C PHE A 184 -12.23 9.73 1.30
N GLY A 185 -12.30 11.03 1.05
CA GLY A 185 -12.31 12.05 2.11
C GLY A 185 -13.67 12.22 2.77
N PRO A 186 -13.69 12.72 4.01
CA PRO A 186 -14.92 13.16 4.66
C PRO A 186 -15.59 14.31 3.87
N PRO A 187 -16.93 14.44 3.87
CA PRO A 187 -17.64 15.51 3.15
C PRO A 187 -17.15 16.92 3.47
N THR A 188 -16.88 17.23 4.74
CA THR A 188 -16.38 18.56 5.15
C THR A 188 -14.93 18.80 4.71
N CYS A 189 -14.21 17.76 4.31
CA CYS A 189 -12.84 17.84 3.77
C CYS A 189 -12.82 17.72 2.23
N GLY A 190 -13.93 17.97 1.56
CA GLY A 190 -14.05 17.91 0.11
C GLY A 190 -14.40 16.53 -0.45
N GLY A 191 -14.67 15.56 0.40
CA GLY A 191 -15.17 14.25 0.02
C GLY A 191 -16.64 14.29 -0.43
N ASN A 192 -17.04 13.34 -1.27
CA ASN A 192 -18.42 13.22 -1.73
C ASN A 192 -19.27 12.22 -0.92
N GLY A 193 -18.67 11.56 0.07
CA GLY A 193 -19.37 10.63 0.94
C GLY A 193 -19.73 9.28 0.32
N ASN A 194 -19.22 8.93 -0.84
CA ASN A 194 -19.63 7.74 -1.59
C ASN A 194 -18.60 6.60 -1.61
N GLY A 195 -17.51 6.70 -0.88
CA GLY A 195 -16.48 5.66 -0.92
C GLY A 195 -15.52 5.70 0.25
N GLY A 196 -14.62 4.74 0.29
CA GLY A 196 -13.48 4.75 1.22
C GLY A 196 -13.77 4.30 2.65
N TYR A 197 -14.79 3.50 2.87
CA TYR A 197 -15.02 2.91 4.18
C TYR A 197 -13.98 1.84 4.49
N ILE A 198 -13.42 1.93 5.69
CA ILE A 198 -12.50 0.91 6.19
C ILE A 198 -13.30 -0.17 6.93
N TYR A 199 -12.99 -1.43 6.66
CA TYR A 199 -13.57 -2.53 7.44
C TYR A 199 -13.06 -2.50 8.87
N HIS A 200 -13.95 -2.75 9.83
CA HIS A 200 -13.62 -2.72 11.27
C HIS A 200 -12.53 -3.75 11.63
N ASP A 201 -12.57 -4.91 11.01
CA ASP A 201 -11.53 -5.94 11.18
C ASP A 201 -10.11 -5.42 10.84
N LEU A 202 -9.97 -4.55 9.84
CA LEU A 202 -8.70 -3.91 9.54
C LEU A 202 -8.33 -2.87 10.60
N VAL A 203 -9.31 -2.11 11.10
CA VAL A 203 -9.12 -1.16 12.20
C VAL A 203 -8.57 -1.87 13.45
N GLU A 204 -9.08 -3.05 13.77
CA GLU A 204 -8.61 -3.85 14.90
C GLU A 204 -7.20 -4.41 14.75
N GLN A 205 -6.69 -4.56 13.50
CA GLN A 205 -5.32 -5.05 13.27
C GLN A 205 -4.23 -4.04 13.65
N PHE A 206 -4.55 -2.76 13.76
CA PHE A 206 -3.57 -1.80 14.26
C PHE A 206 -3.29 -2.08 15.75
N PRO A 207 -2.02 -2.28 16.15
CA PRO A 207 -1.69 -2.61 17.53
C PRO A 207 -1.79 -1.37 18.46
N MET A 208 -1.59 -1.59 19.75
CA MET A 208 -1.31 -0.54 20.72
C MET A 208 0.14 -0.02 20.54
N LYS A 209 0.48 1.12 21.15
CA LYS A 209 1.82 1.76 21.04
C LYS A 209 3.00 0.86 21.41
N ASP A 210 2.75 -0.15 22.24
CA ASP A 210 3.75 -1.14 22.64
C ASP A 210 3.81 -2.37 21.73
N GLY A 211 3.06 -2.38 20.61
CA GLY A 211 3.01 -3.46 19.65
C GLY A 211 2.09 -4.64 20.02
N LYS A 212 1.46 -4.59 21.19
CA LYS A 212 0.47 -5.61 21.61
C LYS A 212 -0.87 -5.39 20.93
N LYS A 213 -1.64 -6.46 20.78
CA LYS A 213 -3.01 -6.36 20.23
C LYS A 213 -3.93 -5.58 21.15
N ILE A 214 -5.06 -5.14 20.61
CA ILE A 214 -6.15 -4.55 21.37
C ILE A 214 -6.56 -5.52 22.50
N GLY A 215 -6.64 -4.98 23.73
CA GLY A 215 -7.00 -5.74 24.92
C GLY A 215 -5.87 -6.56 25.56
N GLU A 216 -4.68 -6.60 24.95
CA GLU A 216 -3.52 -7.33 25.48
C GLU A 216 -2.46 -6.39 26.14
N SER A 217 -2.61 -5.07 25.99
CA SER A 217 -1.66 -4.11 26.53
C SER A 217 -2.09 -3.66 27.94
N ASP A 218 -1.26 -3.92 28.94
CA ASP A 218 -1.43 -3.39 30.29
C ASP A 218 -1.04 -1.90 30.39
N LYS A 219 -0.12 -1.48 29.52
CA LYS A 219 0.41 -0.11 29.50
C LYS A 219 -0.52 0.87 28.80
N TYR A 220 -1.21 0.40 27.78
CA TYR A 220 -2.14 1.16 26.95
C TYR A 220 -3.48 0.41 26.90
N PRO A 221 -4.33 0.49 27.92
CA PRO A 221 -5.63 -0.17 27.91
C PRO A 221 -6.50 0.42 26.79
N TYR A 222 -7.17 -0.43 26.05
CA TYR A 222 -8.06 0.00 24.97
C TYR A 222 -9.41 0.47 25.52
N ASP A 223 -9.81 1.68 25.14
CA ASP A 223 -11.13 2.24 25.42
C ASP A 223 -11.92 2.35 24.08
N PRO A 224 -13.02 1.61 23.90
CA PRO A 224 -13.85 1.71 22.69
C PRO A 224 -14.45 3.10 22.45
N MET A 225 -14.61 3.91 23.51
CA MET A 225 -15.10 5.30 23.39
C MET A 225 -14.02 6.27 22.92
N LYS A 226 -12.77 5.83 22.94
CA LYS A 226 -11.58 6.59 22.54
C LYS A 226 -10.66 5.73 21.66
N PRO A 227 -11.14 5.31 20.50
CA PRO A 227 -10.50 4.25 19.70
C PRO A 227 -9.09 4.58 19.22
N ALA A 228 -8.67 5.84 19.24
CA ALA A 228 -7.35 6.28 18.83
C ALA A 228 -6.33 6.39 19.97
N GLU A 229 -6.78 6.43 21.24
CA GLU A 229 -5.88 6.57 22.38
C GLU A 229 -4.99 5.34 22.54
N GLY A 230 -3.69 5.58 22.76
CA GLY A 230 -2.73 4.50 22.99
C GLY A 230 -2.46 3.58 21.79
N ARG A 231 -2.95 3.90 20.59
CA ARG A 231 -2.77 3.11 19.35
C ARG A 231 -1.44 3.43 18.67
N ASP A 232 -0.98 2.50 17.87
CA ASP A 232 0.13 2.71 16.95
C ASP A 232 -0.09 3.98 16.11
N PRO A 233 0.92 4.85 15.92
CA PRO A 233 0.76 6.12 15.18
C PRO A 233 0.23 5.95 13.77
N ARG A 234 0.47 4.81 13.13
CA ARG A 234 -0.07 4.51 11.78
C ARG A 234 -1.58 4.48 11.74
N PHE A 235 -2.24 4.12 12.86
CA PHE A 235 -3.69 4.17 12.95
C PHE A 235 -4.23 5.58 12.64
N ALA A 236 -3.76 6.58 13.37
CA ALA A 236 -4.20 7.96 13.20
C ALA A 236 -3.84 8.55 11.83
N ASN A 237 -2.84 7.99 11.16
CA ASN A 237 -2.41 8.43 9.83
C ASN A 237 -3.13 7.67 8.68
N THR A 238 -3.87 6.63 8.99
CA THR A 238 -4.56 5.79 7.99
C THR A 238 -6.07 5.89 8.09
N VAL A 239 -6.60 6.05 9.30
CA VAL A 239 -8.03 5.95 9.59
C VAL A 239 -8.57 7.30 10.04
N VAL A 240 -9.70 7.68 9.50
CA VAL A 240 -10.50 8.83 9.96
C VAL A 240 -11.66 8.29 10.80
N TRP A 241 -11.84 8.82 12.00
CA TRP A 241 -12.90 8.43 12.93
C TRP A 241 -13.61 9.64 13.47
N ASN A 242 -14.72 9.42 14.18
CA ASN A 242 -15.46 10.50 14.83
C ASN A 242 -14.60 11.23 15.87
N GLY A 243 -14.41 12.51 15.71
CA GLY A 243 -13.55 13.33 16.56
C GLY A 243 -12.08 13.40 16.10
N SER A 244 -11.71 12.79 14.99
CA SER A 244 -10.38 13.01 14.41
C SER A 244 -10.23 14.43 13.91
N VAL A 245 -9.01 14.97 14.01
CA VAL A 245 -8.67 16.31 13.52
C VAL A 245 -7.95 16.18 12.20
N ILE A 246 -8.46 16.82 11.16
CA ILE A 246 -7.88 16.84 9.81
C ILE A 246 -7.78 18.29 9.35
N MET A 247 -6.68 18.66 8.71
CA MET A 247 -6.60 19.95 8.05
C MET A 247 -7.56 19.99 6.85
N SER A 248 -8.46 20.98 6.83
CA SER A 248 -9.41 21.20 5.74
C SER A 248 -9.49 22.66 5.38
N GLY A 249 -9.25 22.99 4.11
CA GLY A 249 -9.41 24.36 3.59
C GLY A 249 -8.57 25.43 4.33
N GLY A 250 -7.44 25.06 4.93
CA GLY A 250 -6.60 25.93 5.76
C GLY A 250 -6.95 25.92 7.25
N ASP A 251 -8.04 25.31 7.67
CA ASP A 251 -8.36 25.05 9.07
C ASP A 251 -7.54 23.83 9.55
N LYS A 252 -6.60 24.05 10.47
CA LYS A 252 -5.71 23.03 11.03
C LYS A 252 -6.40 22.16 12.07
N ASP A 253 -7.47 22.66 12.66
CA ASP A 253 -8.14 22.09 13.81
C ASP A 253 -9.55 21.58 13.45
N HIS A 254 -9.80 21.35 12.14
CA HIS A 254 -11.08 20.85 11.67
C HIS A 254 -11.39 19.47 12.26
N VAL A 255 -12.48 19.37 13.01
CA VAL A 255 -12.93 18.13 13.66
C VAL A 255 -13.96 17.43 12.76
N VAL A 256 -13.71 16.15 12.50
CA VAL A 256 -14.63 15.30 11.72
C VAL A 256 -15.72 14.73 12.63
N TYR A 257 -16.99 14.94 12.25
CA TYR A 257 -18.16 14.42 12.98
C TYR A 257 -18.91 13.42 12.11
N THR A 258 -18.79 12.14 12.40
CA THR A 258 -19.41 11.06 11.60
C THR A 258 -20.83 10.72 12.01
N HIS A 259 -21.40 11.37 13.05
CA HIS A 259 -22.76 11.17 13.51
C HIS A 259 -23.65 12.39 13.18
N LYS A 260 -24.95 12.14 13.02
CA LYS A 260 -25.93 13.21 12.75
C LYS A 260 -26.18 14.08 13.99
N GLY A 261 -26.37 15.38 13.79
CA GLY A 261 -26.89 16.29 14.80
C GLY A 261 -25.89 17.13 15.55
N VAL A 262 -24.62 17.12 15.16
CA VAL A 262 -23.60 18.02 15.73
C VAL A 262 -23.32 19.16 14.74
N GLY A 263 -23.83 20.35 15.06
CA GLY A 263 -23.61 21.55 14.25
C GLY A 263 -24.29 21.53 12.89
N SER A 264 -23.99 22.55 12.07
CA SER A 264 -24.49 22.69 10.72
C SER A 264 -23.69 21.88 9.67
N THR A 265 -22.54 21.35 10.07
CA THR A 265 -21.65 20.56 9.21
C THR A 265 -21.39 19.20 9.84
N THR A 266 -21.78 18.17 9.16
CA THR A 266 -21.58 16.78 9.59
C THR A 266 -20.94 15.99 8.46
N ASP A 267 -19.99 15.16 8.82
CA ASP A 267 -19.39 14.15 7.94
C ASP A 267 -20.19 12.83 7.98
N ALA A 268 -21.36 12.84 8.58
CA ALA A 268 -22.26 11.70 8.53
C ALA A 268 -22.71 11.46 7.09
N PHE A 269 -22.38 10.30 6.56
CA PHE A 269 -22.79 9.89 5.23
C PHE A 269 -24.31 9.69 5.18
N GLY A 270 -24.94 10.31 4.22
CA GLY A 270 -26.30 10.21 3.72
C GLY A 270 -27.42 9.76 4.66
N SER A 271 -28.61 10.23 4.39
CA SER A 271 -29.82 9.93 5.18
C SER A 271 -30.30 8.46 5.13
N GLY A 272 -29.54 7.55 4.56
CA GLY A 272 -29.91 6.15 4.33
C GLY A 272 -28.92 5.10 4.81
N THR A 273 -27.78 5.47 5.39
CA THR A 273 -26.81 4.51 5.94
C THR A 273 -26.95 4.42 7.45
N PRO A 274 -27.08 3.21 8.01
CA PRO A 274 -27.13 2.99 9.46
C PRO A 274 -25.84 3.38 10.14
#